data_6ab4caf6f559beeebf428502cef32f27
#
_entry.id   6ab4caf6f559beeebf428502cef32f27
#
_cell.length_a   1.000
_cell.length_b   1.000
_cell.length_c   1.000
_cell.angle_alpha   90.00
_cell.angle_beta   90.00
_cell.angle_gamma   90.00
#
_symmetry.space_group_name_H-M   'P 1'
#
loop_
_entity.id
_entity.type
_entity.pdbx_description
1 polymer ?
#
loop_
_entity_poly.entity_id
_entity_poly.type
_entity_poly.pdbx_seq_one_letter_code
_entity_poly.pdbx_strand_id
1 'polypeptide(L)'
;MDFWATWCGPCVAEIPNLKKTYDKLHPKGFEVIGISLDSNEQKLKQFIKQREMPCPQYFDGKGWKNEISTKYGIRSIPAMWLVDKEGNLVDKNARRGLEEKVEELLTAPSSVPGGNPTKVD
;
A
#
# COMPACT_ATOMS: atom_id res chain seq x y z
N MET A 1 -1.02 -1.35 -2.11
CA MET A 1 -1.15 0.12 -2.24
C MET A 1 -1.76 0.67 -0.97
N ASP A 2 -1.11 1.63 -0.36
CA ASP A 2 -1.58 2.24 0.88
C ASP A 2 -1.92 3.69 0.63
N PHE A 3 -3.21 4.02 0.59
CA PHE A 3 -3.66 5.39 0.40
C PHE A 3 -3.74 6.05 1.77
N TRP A 4 -2.96 7.10 1.98
CA TRP A 4 -2.81 7.69 3.30
C TRP A 4 -2.41 9.17 3.22
N ALA A 5 -2.28 9.82 4.37
CA ALA A 5 -1.74 11.17 4.45
C ALA A 5 -1.17 11.41 5.85
N THR A 6 -0.25 12.35 5.96
CA THR A 6 0.36 12.67 7.26
C THR A 6 -0.64 13.30 8.22
N TRP A 7 -1.70 13.91 7.67
CA TRP A 7 -2.75 14.53 8.49
C TRP A 7 -3.88 13.57 8.85
N CYS A 8 -3.78 12.32 8.44
CA CYS A 8 -4.83 11.33 8.69
C CYS A 8 -4.48 10.54 9.95
N GLY A 9 -5.16 10.81 11.05
CA GLY A 9 -4.89 10.16 12.33
C GLY A 9 -4.89 8.64 12.26
N PRO A 10 -5.97 8.00 11.77
CA PRO A 10 -5.99 6.53 11.66
C PRO A 10 -4.91 5.98 10.73
N CYS A 11 -4.52 6.72 9.69
CA CYS A 11 -3.44 6.30 8.81
C CYS A 11 -2.11 6.25 9.57
N VAL A 12 -1.86 7.29 10.36
CA VAL A 12 -0.62 7.39 11.15
C VAL A 12 -0.58 6.30 12.21
N ALA A 13 -1.72 5.99 12.81
CA ALA A 13 -1.80 4.96 13.83
C ALA A 13 -1.48 3.57 13.28
N GLU A 14 -1.65 3.36 11.96
CA GLU A 14 -1.35 2.08 11.34
C GLU A 14 0.12 1.92 10.98
N ILE A 15 0.90 2.98 10.98
CA ILE A 15 2.29 2.94 10.53
C ILE A 15 3.14 1.91 11.27
N PRO A 16 3.08 1.82 12.62
CA PRO A 16 3.90 0.82 13.30
C PRO A 16 3.61 -0.61 12.85
N ASN A 17 2.33 -0.94 12.65
CA ASN A 17 1.96 -2.27 12.20
C ASN A 17 2.40 -2.50 10.75
N LEU A 18 2.25 -1.50 9.90
CA LEU A 18 2.68 -1.59 8.51
C LEU A 18 4.20 -1.80 8.42
N LYS A 19 4.98 -1.05 9.20
CA LYS A 19 6.44 -1.20 9.21
C LYS A 19 6.84 -2.58 9.67
N LYS A 20 6.20 -3.10 10.70
CA LYS A 20 6.51 -4.42 11.23
C LYS A 20 6.25 -5.49 10.17
N THR A 21 5.11 -5.41 9.50
CA THR A 21 4.76 -6.35 8.44
C THR A 21 5.74 -6.22 7.26
N TYR A 22 6.09 -4.99 6.91
CA TYR A 22 7.01 -4.73 5.82
C TYR A 22 8.39 -5.32 6.12
N ASP A 23 8.93 -5.06 7.31
CA ASP A 23 10.25 -5.55 7.68
C ASP A 23 10.29 -7.08 7.67
N LYS A 24 9.20 -7.72 8.07
CA LYS A 24 9.15 -9.17 8.14
C LYS A 24 9.00 -9.80 6.75
N LEU A 25 8.18 -9.21 5.91
CA LEU A 25 7.77 -9.87 4.67
C LEU A 25 8.39 -9.29 3.40
N HIS A 26 8.98 -8.11 3.47
CA HIS A 26 9.64 -7.53 2.29
C HIS A 26 10.74 -8.45 1.73
N PRO A 27 11.58 -9.07 2.55
CA PRO A 27 12.58 -10.00 2.02
C PRO A 27 11.97 -11.21 1.33
N LYS A 28 10.70 -11.50 1.60
CA LYS A 28 10.00 -12.64 1.01
C LYS A 28 9.21 -12.26 -0.24
N GLY A 29 9.30 -11.02 -0.66
CA GLY A 29 8.63 -10.57 -1.88
C GLY A 29 7.50 -9.58 -1.70
N PHE A 30 7.26 -9.11 -0.48
CA PHE A 30 6.19 -8.13 -0.22
C PHE A 30 6.69 -6.72 -0.45
N GLU A 31 5.94 -5.93 -1.18
CA GLU A 31 6.25 -4.51 -1.36
C GLU A 31 5.02 -3.66 -1.03
N VAL A 32 5.28 -2.48 -0.49
CA VAL A 32 4.23 -1.51 -0.20
C VAL A 32 4.50 -0.25 -0.99
N ILE A 33 3.51 0.23 -1.70
CA ILE A 33 3.59 1.53 -2.38
C ILE A 33 2.64 2.46 -1.65
N GLY A 34 3.16 3.50 -1.04
CA GLY A 34 2.33 4.51 -0.40
C GLY A 34 1.84 5.52 -1.43
N ILE A 35 0.55 5.84 -1.38
CA ILE A 35 -0.03 6.88 -2.23
C ILE A 35 -0.42 8.01 -1.28
N SER A 36 0.37 9.08 -1.24
CA SER A 36 0.14 10.15 -0.29
C SER A 36 -0.87 11.16 -0.82
N LEU A 37 -1.89 11.43 -0.05
CA LEU A 37 -2.86 12.47 -0.35
C LEU A 37 -2.48 13.80 0.32
N ASP A 38 -1.22 13.97 0.65
CA ASP A 38 -0.74 15.24 1.18
C ASP A 38 -0.63 16.28 0.06
N SER A 39 -0.64 17.54 0.44
CA SER A 39 -0.42 18.62 -0.51
C SER A 39 0.88 19.37 -0.22
N ASN A 40 1.54 19.09 0.90
CA ASN A 40 2.77 19.78 1.27
C ASN A 40 3.94 18.80 1.23
N GLU A 41 4.79 18.96 0.25
CA GLU A 41 5.91 18.06 0.03
C GLU A 41 6.90 18.02 1.18
N GLN A 42 7.20 19.19 1.77
CA GLN A 42 8.17 19.24 2.84
C GLN A 42 7.68 18.53 4.09
N LYS A 43 6.40 18.70 4.41
CA LYS A 43 5.82 18.01 5.56
C LYS A 43 5.84 16.50 5.35
N LEU A 44 5.55 16.06 4.14
CA LEU A 44 5.59 14.64 3.82
C LEU A 44 7.00 14.09 3.97
N LYS A 45 7.99 14.77 3.42
CA LYS A 45 9.38 14.33 3.50
C LYS A 45 9.88 14.28 4.94
N GLN A 46 9.55 15.29 5.73
CA GLN A 46 9.94 15.30 7.14
C GLN A 46 9.29 14.17 7.91
N PHE A 47 8.02 13.91 7.63
CA PHE A 47 7.28 12.85 8.30
C PHE A 47 7.89 11.47 7.98
N ILE A 48 8.17 11.22 6.71
CA ILE A 48 8.77 9.96 6.27
C ILE A 48 10.11 9.76 6.96
N LYS A 49 10.91 10.81 7.04
CA LYS A 49 12.23 10.74 7.68
C LYS A 49 12.10 10.48 9.19
N GLN A 50 11.24 11.22 9.86
CA GLN A 50 11.06 11.10 11.30
C GLN A 50 10.52 9.73 11.70
N ARG A 51 9.64 9.17 10.88
CA ARG A 51 9.04 7.87 11.17
C ARG A 51 9.82 6.72 10.55
N GLU A 52 10.91 7.03 9.84
CA GLU A 52 11.76 6.03 9.21
C GLU A 52 10.92 5.06 8.37
N MET A 53 10.08 5.61 7.51
CA MET A 53 9.21 4.81 6.66
C MET A 53 10.00 4.29 5.47
N PRO A 54 10.08 2.97 5.31
CA PRO A 54 10.94 2.39 4.28
C PRO A 54 10.29 2.26 2.91
N CYS A 55 8.98 2.45 2.83
CA CYS A 55 8.25 2.13 1.61
C CYS A 55 8.34 3.26 0.59
N PRO A 56 8.40 2.94 -0.71
CA PRO A 56 8.33 3.98 -1.72
C PRO A 56 6.99 4.71 -1.68
N GLN A 57 7.01 5.99 -2.02
CA GLN A 57 5.83 6.84 -1.97
C GLN A 57 5.56 7.50 -3.30
N TYR A 58 4.29 7.57 -3.68
CA TYR A 58 3.84 8.40 -4.79
C TYR A 58 3.23 9.68 -4.20
N PHE A 59 3.64 10.83 -4.70
CA PHE A 59 3.15 12.10 -4.24
C PHE A 59 3.04 13.05 -5.42
N ASP A 60 1.87 13.65 -5.65
CA ASP A 60 1.72 14.65 -6.70
C ASP A 60 1.29 16.03 -6.17
N GLY A 61 1.12 16.16 -4.86
CA GLY A 61 0.79 17.44 -4.24
C GLY A 61 -0.64 17.90 -4.42
N LYS A 62 -1.50 17.06 -4.95
CA LYS A 62 -2.88 17.46 -5.26
C LYS A 62 -3.89 17.09 -4.17
N GLY A 63 -3.44 16.60 -3.02
CA GLY A 63 -4.35 16.24 -1.92
C GLY A 63 -5.40 15.24 -2.39
N TRP A 64 -6.66 15.50 -2.11
CA TRP A 64 -7.75 14.63 -2.53
C TRP A 64 -7.91 14.52 -4.04
N LYS A 65 -7.27 15.41 -4.81
CA LYS A 65 -7.29 15.35 -6.26
C LYS A 65 -6.10 14.56 -6.82
N ASN A 66 -5.39 13.84 -5.95
CA ASN A 66 -4.31 12.95 -6.34
C ASN A 66 -4.76 12.08 -7.52
N GLU A 67 -3.92 11.95 -8.52
CA GLU A 67 -4.34 11.29 -9.76
C GLU A 67 -4.63 9.81 -9.58
N ILE A 68 -3.84 9.13 -8.78
CA ILE A 68 -4.04 7.70 -8.57
C ILE A 68 -5.29 7.46 -7.73
N SER A 69 -5.44 8.21 -6.63
CA SER A 69 -6.61 8.03 -5.77
C SER A 69 -7.90 8.37 -6.49
N THR A 70 -7.87 9.39 -7.33
CA THR A 70 -9.04 9.78 -8.12
C THR A 70 -9.38 8.70 -9.15
N LYS A 71 -8.36 8.17 -9.82
CA LYS A 71 -8.56 7.14 -10.82
C LYS A 71 -9.24 5.91 -10.22
N TYR A 72 -8.88 5.55 -9.00
CA TYR A 72 -9.44 4.35 -8.37
C TYR A 72 -10.62 4.65 -7.44
N GLY A 73 -11.12 5.88 -7.43
CA GLY A 73 -12.32 6.22 -6.68
C GLY A 73 -12.15 6.23 -5.17
N ILE A 74 -10.95 6.52 -4.68
CA ILE A 74 -10.70 6.56 -3.25
C ILE A 74 -11.38 7.79 -2.65
N ARG A 75 -12.31 7.57 -1.72
CA ARG A 75 -13.06 8.66 -1.09
C ARG A 75 -12.79 8.78 0.40
N SER A 76 -12.13 7.81 0.98
CA SER A 76 -11.77 7.86 2.40
C SER A 76 -10.45 7.15 2.61
N ILE A 77 -9.71 7.56 3.61
CA ILE A 77 -8.45 6.93 4.00
C ILE A 77 -8.47 6.70 5.50
N PRO A 78 -7.77 5.69 6.00
CA PRO A 78 -6.83 4.84 5.28
C PRO A 78 -7.54 3.83 4.37
N ALA A 79 -6.92 3.53 3.25
CA ALA A 79 -7.40 2.48 2.35
C ALA A 79 -6.19 1.66 1.93
N MET A 80 -6.19 0.38 2.23
CA MET A 80 -5.11 -0.52 1.84
C MET A 80 -5.64 -1.53 0.85
N TRP A 81 -5.06 -1.52 -0.34
CA TRP A 81 -5.43 -2.45 -1.40
C TRP A 81 -4.32 -3.46 -1.60
N LEU A 82 -4.67 -4.73 -1.60
CA LEU A 82 -3.69 -5.80 -1.75
C LEU A 82 -3.79 -6.36 -3.16
N VAL A 83 -2.62 -6.45 -3.81
CA VAL A 83 -2.50 -6.91 -5.19
C VAL A 83 -1.63 -8.16 -5.16
N ASP A 84 -2.02 -9.19 -5.90
CA ASP A 84 -1.27 -10.44 -5.92
C ASP A 84 -0.09 -10.38 -6.89
N LYS A 85 0.61 -11.50 -7.02
CA LYS A 85 1.82 -11.56 -7.84
C LYS A 85 1.55 -11.36 -9.33
N GLU A 86 0.33 -11.61 -9.76
CA GLU A 86 -0.05 -11.44 -11.15
C GLU A 86 -0.60 -10.04 -11.43
N GLY A 87 -0.66 -9.18 -10.44
CA GLY A 87 -1.16 -7.82 -10.63
C GLY A 87 -2.66 -7.67 -10.42
N ASN A 88 -3.32 -8.69 -9.87
CA ASN A 88 -4.76 -8.63 -9.64
C ASN A 88 -5.07 -8.07 -8.26
N LEU A 89 -6.06 -7.18 -8.20
CA LEU A 89 -6.52 -6.64 -6.92
C LEU A 89 -7.33 -7.73 -6.22
N VAL A 90 -6.87 -8.16 -5.07
CA VAL A 90 -7.52 -9.25 -4.33
C VAL A 90 -8.24 -8.80 -3.07
N ASP A 91 -7.90 -7.64 -2.51
CA ASP A 91 -8.55 -7.17 -1.29
C ASP A 91 -8.49 -5.66 -1.22
N LYS A 92 -9.63 -5.01 -1.08
CA LYS A 92 -9.70 -3.55 -0.93
C LYS A 92 -9.70 -3.11 0.53
N ASN A 93 -9.64 -4.04 1.46
CA ASN A 93 -9.67 -3.73 2.87
C ASN A 93 -8.60 -4.56 3.57
N ALA A 94 -7.39 -4.47 3.07
CA ALA A 94 -6.29 -5.32 3.50
C ALA A 94 -5.70 -4.91 4.85
N ARG A 95 -6.11 -3.77 5.39
CA ARG A 95 -5.57 -3.30 6.67
C ARG A 95 -5.80 -4.31 7.79
N ARG A 96 -6.95 -4.97 7.77
CA ARG A 96 -7.26 -5.96 8.80
C ARG A 96 -6.62 -7.28 8.43
N GLY A 97 -5.79 -7.80 9.33
CA GLY A 97 -5.11 -9.07 9.09
C GLY A 97 -4.11 -8.99 7.95
N LEU A 98 -3.44 -7.85 7.80
CA LEU A 98 -2.53 -7.63 6.69
C LEU A 98 -1.44 -8.69 6.63
N GLU A 99 -0.79 -8.98 7.74
CA GLU A 99 0.32 -9.92 7.74
C GLU A 99 -0.11 -11.30 7.26
N GLU A 100 -1.23 -11.80 7.76
CA GLU A 100 -1.74 -13.12 7.37
C GLU A 100 -2.13 -13.14 5.90
N LYS A 101 -2.77 -12.07 5.43
CA LYS A 101 -3.19 -11.98 4.02
C LYS A 101 -1.99 -11.98 3.09
N VAL A 102 -0.95 -11.26 3.45
CA VAL A 102 0.27 -11.20 2.65
C VAL A 102 0.99 -12.55 2.67
N GLU A 103 1.12 -13.16 3.85
CA GLU A 103 1.76 -14.47 3.96
C GLU A 103 1.04 -15.50 3.10
N GLU A 104 -0.28 -15.47 3.09
CA GLU A 104 -1.06 -16.39 2.28
C GLU A 104 -0.75 -16.21 0.80
N LEU A 105 -0.68 -14.98 0.33
CA LEU A 105 -0.37 -14.72 -1.07
C LEU A 105 1.07 -15.08 -1.43
N LEU A 106 2.00 -14.90 -0.52
CA LEU A 106 3.40 -15.23 -0.77
C LEU A 106 3.64 -16.73 -0.88
N THR A 107 2.85 -17.52 -0.16
CA THR A 107 3.01 -18.97 -0.18
C THR A 107 2.07 -19.66 -1.15
N ALA A 108 1.09 -18.95 -1.67
CA ALA A 108 0.13 -19.55 -2.58
C ALA A 108 0.78 -19.82 -3.94
N PRO A 109 0.38 -20.89 -4.61
CA PRO A 109 0.85 -21.12 -5.98
C PRO A 109 0.26 -20.05 -6.90
N SER A 110 0.86 -19.90 -8.08
CA SER A 110 0.33 -18.96 -9.04
C SER A 110 -1.11 -19.29 -9.35
N SER A 111 -1.94 -18.26 -9.46
CA SER A 111 -3.33 -18.48 -9.78
C SER A 111 -3.50 -18.91 -11.22
N VAL A 112 -2.45 -18.84 -12.02
CA VAL A 112 -2.55 -19.20 -13.41
C VAL A 112 -1.75 -20.45 -13.63
N PRO A 113 -2.39 -21.57 -13.78
CA PRO A 113 -1.69 -22.84 -13.96
C PRO A 113 -0.77 -22.74 -15.16
N GLY A 114 0.37 -23.34 -15.02
CA GLY A 114 1.30 -23.29 -16.11
C GLY A 114 1.95 -21.93 -16.25
N GLY A 115 1.70 -21.11 -15.36
CA GLY A 115 2.28 -19.81 -15.41
C GLY A 115 1.69 -18.96 -16.44
N ASN A 116 0.56 -19.24 -16.89
CA ASN A 116 0.05 -18.49 -17.83
C ASN A 116 -0.68 -17.44 -17.48
N PRO A 117 -0.42 -16.58 -17.63
CA PRO A 117 -0.90 -15.56 -17.17
C PRO A 117 -1.70 -14.88 -17.90
N THR A 118 -2.03 -15.05 -18.37
CA THR A 118 -2.85 -14.36 -18.99
C THR A 118 -3.32 -13.42 -18.28
N LYS A 119 -3.18 -12.94 -17.82
CA LYS A 119 -3.54 -12.12 -17.13
C LYS A 119 -3.65 -11.17 -17.23
N VAL A 120 -3.93 -10.68 -17.25
CA VAL A 120 -4.17 -9.96 -17.23
C VAL A 120 -4.12 -9.15 -16.91
N ASP A 121 -4.05 -8.71 -17.00
CA ASP A 121 -4.07 -7.86 -16.88
C ASP A 121 -4.42 -7.19 -16.98
#